data_5aea5b8a62a222080de15f6e02342e51
#
_entry.id   5aea5b8a62a222080de15f6e02342e51
#
_cell.length_a   1.000
_cell.length_b   1.000
_cell.length_c   1.000
_cell.angle_alpha   90.00
_cell.angle_beta   90.00
_cell.angle_gamma   90.00
#
_symmetry.space_group_name_H-M   'P 1'
#
loop_
_entity.id
_entity.type
_entity.pdbx_description
1 polymer ?
#
loop_
_entity_poly.entity_id
_entity_poly.type
_entity_poly.pdbx_seq_one_letter_code
_entity_poly.pdbx_strand_id
1 'polypeptide(L)'
;PMQWNHSEYAGFSQGTPWLEINANYSSINVENALKDDNSLFYFYKNLIKLRKSSPYSEVIAFGKYEDLFEDSLQIMAYAREFNNKKIAVIANFDHKEVALNLDFTMKEVILSNYDHLELHPNQLKLRPYESIVCEIDSSF
;
A
#
# COMPACT_ATOMS: atom_id res chain seq x y z
N PRO A 1 -21.53 -12.88 -2.28
CA PRO A 1 -21.98 -12.40 -0.96
C PRO A 1 -20.81 -11.90 -0.11
N MET A 2 -21.02 -10.83 0.66
CA MET A 2 -20.00 -10.32 1.58
C MET A 2 -19.85 -11.25 2.77
N GLN A 3 -18.60 -11.53 3.14
CA GLN A 3 -18.29 -12.39 4.29
C GLN A 3 -18.17 -11.51 5.56
N TRP A 4 -19.28 -11.39 6.30
CA TRP A 4 -19.30 -10.53 7.48
C TRP A 4 -18.69 -11.22 8.71
N ASN A 5 -19.01 -12.52 8.90
CA ASN A 5 -18.52 -13.31 10.04
C ASN A 5 -18.55 -14.81 9.70
N HIS A 6 -18.26 -15.65 10.68
CA HIS A 6 -18.21 -17.12 10.54
C HIS A 6 -19.57 -17.83 10.70
N SER A 7 -20.68 -17.08 10.88
CA SER A 7 -22.00 -17.69 11.04
C SER A 7 -22.56 -18.23 9.72
N GLU A 8 -23.71 -18.90 9.78
CA GLU A 8 -24.38 -19.44 8.59
C GLU A 8 -24.54 -18.36 7.52
N TYR A 9 -24.32 -18.74 6.27
CA TYR A 9 -24.29 -17.83 5.12
C TYR A 9 -23.33 -16.63 5.30
N ALA A 10 -22.25 -16.81 6.08
CA ALA A 10 -21.25 -15.78 6.36
C ALA A 10 -21.84 -14.50 7.00
N GLY A 11 -22.98 -14.59 7.68
CA GLY A 11 -23.72 -13.44 8.20
C GLY A 11 -24.30 -12.51 7.11
N PHE A 12 -24.29 -12.93 5.85
CA PHE A 12 -24.77 -12.14 4.72
C PHE A 12 -26.30 -12.16 4.60
N SER A 13 -26.93 -13.31 4.85
CA SER A 13 -28.35 -13.53 4.63
C SER A 13 -28.92 -14.47 5.71
N GLN A 14 -30.23 -14.41 5.94
CA GLN A 14 -30.97 -15.37 6.76
C GLN A 14 -31.47 -16.58 5.95
N GLY A 15 -31.40 -16.54 4.64
CA GLY A 15 -31.76 -17.61 3.72
C GLY A 15 -30.63 -17.92 2.75
N THR A 16 -30.73 -19.06 2.06
CA THR A 16 -29.72 -19.51 1.10
C THR A 16 -29.48 -18.47 0.01
N PRO A 17 -28.26 -17.88 -0.08
CA PRO A 17 -27.93 -16.95 -1.15
C PRO A 17 -27.98 -17.63 -2.53
N TRP A 18 -28.41 -16.92 -3.56
CA TRP A 18 -28.42 -17.43 -4.93
C TRP A 18 -27.01 -17.54 -5.57
N LEU A 19 -26.04 -16.79 -5.04
CA LEU A 19 -24.62 -16.95 -5.35
C LEU A 19 -23.94 -17.67 -4.19
N GLU A 20 -23.07 -18.61 -4.51
CA GLU A 20 -22.26 -19.30 -3.51
C GLU A 20 -21.40 -18.34 -2.68
N ILE A 21 -21.32 -18.63 -1.39
CA ILE A 21 -20.40 -17.97 -0.50
C ILE A 21 -19.05 -18.65 -0.63
N ASN A 22 -17.97 -17.88 -0.69
CA ASN A 22 -16.63 -18.44 -0.72
C ASN A 22 -16.40 -19.31 0.52
N ALA A 23 -15.91 -20.54 0.31
CA ALA A 23 -15.74 -21.54 1.38
C ALA A 23 -14.80 -21.11 2.52
N ASN A 24 -13.96 -20.08 2.30
CA ASN A 24 -13.03 -19.57 3.30
C ASN A 24 -13.64 -18.55 4.28
N TYR A 25 -14.96 -18.31 4.25
CA TYR A 25 -15.63 -17.31 5.09
C TYR A 25 -15.44 -17.55 6.60
N SER A 26 -15.18 -18.78 7.00
CA SER A 26 -14.92 -19.12 8.40
C SER A 26 -13.64 -18.48 8.94
N SER A 27 -12.65 -18.23 8.08
CA SER A 27 -11.36 -17.63 8.43
C SER A 27 -11.19 -16.23 7.89
N ILE A 28 -11.64 -15.96 6.65
CA ILE A 28 -11.54 -14.66 6.00
C ILE A 28 -12.90 -13.98 6.01
N ASN A 29 -13.07 -13.02 6.90
CA ASN A 29 -14.31 -12.26 7.05
C ASN A 29 -14.05 -10.92 7.74
N VAL A 30 -15.05 -10.03 7.71
CA VAL A 30 -14.94 -8.68 8.27
C VAL A 30 -14.71 -8.73 9.78
N GLU A 31 -15.38 -9.62 10.51
CA GLU A 31 -15.22 -9.73 11.96
C GLU A 31 -13.78 -10.06 12.35
N ASN A 32 -13.11 -10.96 11.63
CA ASN A 32 -11.71 -11.30 11.87
C ASN A 32 -10.79 -10.15 11.43
N ALA A 33 -11.07 -9.51 10.28
CA ALA A 33 -10.29 -8.37 9.81
C ALA A 33 -10.32 -7.17 10.77
N LEU A 34 -11.42 -6.96 11.49
CA LEU A 34 -11.53 -5.90 12.51
C LEU A 34 -10.76 -6.21 13.80
N LYS A 35 -10.37 -7.46 14.03
CA LYS A 35 -9.58 -7.89 15.20
C LYS A 35 -8.08 -7.91 14.94
N ASP A 36 -7.66 -7.72 13.70
CA ASP A 36 -6.26 -7.76 13.26
C ASP A 36 -5.85 -6.40 12.68
N ASP A 37 -5.03 -5.67 13.42
CA ASP A 37 -4.55 -4.34 13.02
C ASP A 37 -3.69 -4.37 11.74
N ASN A 38 -3.14 -5.53 11.36
CA ASN A 38 -2.38 -5.74 10.13
C ASN A 38 -3.24 -6.24 8.96
N SER A 39 -4.56 -6.32 9.14
CA SER A 39 -5.48 -6.77 8.10
C SER A 39 -5.55 -5.80 6.91
N LEU A 40 -5.95 -6.32 5.74
CA LEU A 40 -6.24 -5.51 4.56
C LEU A 40 -7.27 -4.40 4.84
N PHE A 41 -8.20 -4.62 5.77
CA PHE A 41 -9.18 -3.60 6.17
C PHE A 41 -8.48 -2.36 6.73
N TYR A 42 -7.56 -2.53 7.68
CA TYR A 42 -6.82 -1.40 8.26
C TYR A 42 -5.79 -0.81 7.31
N PHE A 43 -5.18 -1.63 6.47
CA PHE A 43 -4.29 -1.14 5.42
C PHE A 43 -5.02 -0.17 4.48
N TYR A 44 -6.18 -0.55 3.94
CA TYR A 44 -6.99 0.34 3.09
C TYR A 44 -7.54 1.55 3.85
N LYS A 45 -7.93 1.39 5.11
CA LYS A 45 -8.35 2.50 5.96
C LYS A 45 -7.23 3.54 6.11
N ASN A 46 -5.99 3.10 6.30
CA ASN A 46 -4.82 3.96 6.40
C ASN A 46 -4.49 4.64 5.04
N LEU A 47 -4.59 3.93 3.93
CA LEU A 47 -4.47 4.52 2.59
C LEU A 47 -5.50 5.63 2.34
N ILE A 48 -6.75 5.40 2.71
CA ILE A 48 -7.81 6.40 2.57
C ILE A 48 -7.53 7.61 3.47
N LYS A 49 -7.10 7.38 4.70
CA LYS A 49 -6.71 8.45 5.64
C LYS A 49 -5.52 9.25 5.10
N LEU A 50 -4.49 8.57 4.59
CA LEU A 50 -3.33 9.19 3.96
C LEU A 50 -3.76 10.14 2.84
N ARG A 51 -4.64 9.69 1.94
CA ARG A 51 -5.14 10.48 0.82
C ARG A 51 -6.03 11.67 1.25
N LYS A 52 -6.86 11.52 2.29
CA LYS A 52 -7.92 12.50 2.61
C LYS A 52 -7.57 13.49 3.71
N SER A 53 -6.76 13.09 4.67
CA SER A 53 -6.60 13.84 5.93
C SER A 53 -5.21 13.79 6.53
N SER A 54 -4.18 13.49 5.71
CA SER A 54 -2.79 13.55 6.12
C SER A 54 -2.13 14.87 5.69
N PRO A 55 -0.94 15.17 6.22
CA PRO A 55 -0.11 16.26 5.69
C PRO A 55 0.29 16.09 4.22
N TYR A 56 0.07 14.92 3.65
CA TYR A 56 0.40 14.54 2.27
C TYR A 56 -0.82 14.57 1.32
N SER A 57 -2.02 14.87 1.82
CA SER A 57 -3.26 14.81 1.04
C SER A 57 -3.23 15.71 -0.20
N GLU A 58 -2.67 16.92 -0.11
CA GLU A 58 -2.57 17.84 -1.25
C GLU A 58 -1.57 17.34 -2.31
N VAL A 59 -0.38 16.88 -1.91
CA VAL A 59 0.59 16.34 -2.86
C VAL A 59 0.07 15.06 -3.54
N ILE A 60 -0.67 14.23 -2.82
CA ILE A 60 -1.32 13.05 -3.40
C ILE A 60 -2.41 13.44 -4.41
N ALA A 61 -3.21 14.48 -4.12
CA ALA A 61 -4.33 14.87 -4.96
C ALA A 61 -3.92 15.76 -6.15
N PHE A 62 -3.03 16.73 -5.93
CA PHE A 62 -2.73 17.80 -6.86
C PHE A 62 -1.27 17.83 -7.34
N GLY A 63 -0.40 16.98 -6.77
CA GLY A 63 1.03 16.98 -7.09
C GLY A 63 1.28 16.70 -8.58
N LYS A 64 2.29 17.38 -9.13
CA LYS A 64 2.82 17.06 -10.46
C LYS A 64 3.38 15.65 -10.43
N TYR A 65 3.01 14.85 -11.41
CA TYR A 65 3.46 13.47 -11.57
C TYR A 65 4.82 13.42 -12.29
N GLU A 66 5.66 12.50 -11.88
CA GLU A 66 6.96 12.21 -12.47
C GLU A 66 7.20 10.70 -12.39
N ASP A 67 7.49 10.07 -13.53
CA ASP A 67 7.89 8.66 -13.56
C ASP A 67 9.29 8.47 -12.97
N LEU A 68 9.47 7.36 -12.25
CA LEU A 68 10.76 6.93 -11.72
C LEU A 68 11.04 5.51 -12.22
N PHE A 69 12.30 5.20 -12.52
CA PHE A 69 12.71 3.85 -12.97
C PHE A 69 11.96 3.35 -14.21
N GLU A 70 11.73 4.22 -15.20
CA GLU A 70 10.94 3.94 -16.42
C GLU A 70 11.41 2.70 -17.19
N ASP A 71 12.71 2.38 -17.17
CA ASP A 71 13.28 1.21 -17.85
C ASP A 71 13.14 -0.10 -17.08
N SER A 72 12.59 -0.08 -15.87
CA SER A 72 12.45 -1.28 -15.04
C SER A 72 11.18 -2.06 -15.40
N LEU A 73 11.33 -3.36 -15.67
CA LEU A 73 10.20 -4.26 -15.87
C LEU A 73 9.64 -4.84 -14.56
N GLN A 74 10.34 -4.63 -13.43
CA GLN A 74 10.02 -5.21 -12.15
C GLN A 74 9.48 -4.16 -11.15
N ILE A 75 9.89 -2.91 -11.33
CA ILE A 75 9.54 -1.81 -10.44
C ILE A 75 8.54 -0.88 -11.11
N MET A 76 7.46 -0.62 -10.42
CA MET A 76 6.60 0.52 -10.70
C MET A 76 6.92 1.60 -9.69
N ALA A 77 7.37 2.76 -10.16
CA ALA A 77 7.64 3.87 -9.27
C ALA A 77 7.31 5.22 -9.90
N TYR A 78 6.83 6.13 -9.07
CA TYR A 78 6.56 7.50 -9.48
C TYR A 78 6.70 8.44 -8.29
N ALA A 79 6.97 9.70 -8.57
CA ALA A 79 6.93 10.77 -7.59
C ALA A 79 5.75 11.73 -7.85
N ARG A 80 5.36 12.42 -6.81
CA ARG A 80 4.42 13.54 -6.87
C ARG A 80 4.97 14.70 -6.05
N GLU A 81 4.89 15.92 -6.61
CA GLU A 81 5.40 17.13 -5.97
C GLU A 81 4.34 18.24 -5.95
N PHE A 82 4.15 18.84 -4.78
CA PHE A 82 3.26 19.98 -4.57
C PHE A 82 3.70 20.80 -3.35
N ASN A 83 3.79 22.12 -3.50
CA ASN A 83 4.11 23.04 -2.40
C ASN A 83 5.35 22.64 -1.58
N ASN A 84 6.47 22.34 -2.26
CA ASN A 84 7.74 21.90 -1.66
C ASN A 84 7.66 20.57 -0.89
N LYS A 85 6.61 19.82 -1.09
CA LYS A 85 6.50 18.42 -0.65
C LYS A 85 6.64 17.49 -1.83
N LYS A 86 7.53 16.51 -1.72
CA LYS A 86 7.70 15.48 -2.73
C LYS A 86 7.57 14.10 -2.06
N ILE A 87 6.73 13.25 -2.62
CA ILE A 87 6.57 11.86 -2.20
C ILE A 87 6.88 10.93 -3.36
N ALA A 88 7.40 9.77 -3.05
CA ALA A 88 7.57 8.68 -4.01
C ALA A 88 6.74 7.47 -3.59
N VAL A 89 6.18 6.79 -4.58
CA VAL A 89 5.59 5.46 -4.47
C VAL A 89 6.48 4.51 -5.23
N ILE A 90 6.94 3.45 -4.59
CA ILE A 90 7.86 2.47 -5.21
C ILE A 90 7.33 1.09 -4.88
N ALA A 91 7.09 0.26 -5.89
CA ALA A 91 6.53 -1.07 -5.74
C ALA A 91 7.32 -2.10 -6.57
N ASN A 92 7.71 -3.18 -5.92
CA ASN A 92 8.29 -4.35 -6.56
C ASN A 92 7.16 -5.31 -6.99
N PHE A 93 7.00 -5.54 -8.28
CA PHE A 93 6.01 -6.47 -8.83
C PHE A 93 6.57 -7.88 -9.09
N ASP A 94 7.83 -8.11 -8.72
CA ASP A 94 8.47 -9.41 -8.89
C ASP A 94 8.34 -10.29 -7.63
N HIS A 95 8.41 -11.60 -7.84
CA HIS A 95 8.53 -12.61 -6.78
C HIS A 95 9.95 -12.70 -6.19
N LYS A 96 10.88 -11.90 -6.67
CA LYS A 96 12.27 -11.80 -6.19
C LYS A 96 12.51 -10.45 -5.54
N GLU A 97 13.51 -10.44 -4.66
CA GLU A 97 14.03 -9.22 -4.09
C GLU A 97 14.74 -8.37 -5.15
N VAL A 98 14.56 -7.06 -5.05
CA VAL A 98 15.20 -6.08 -5.95
C VAL A 98 15.94 -5.03 -5.14
N ALA A 99 17.18 -4.74 -5.55
CA ALA A 99 17.96 -3.64 -5.01
C ALA A 99 17.99 -2.48 -6.02
N LEU A 100 17.69 -1.28 -5.54
CA LEU A 100 17.63 -0.06 -6.31
C LEU A 100 18.69 0.93 -5.83
N ASN A 101 19.38 1.58 -6.74
CA ASN A 101 20.15 2.79 -6.44
C ASN A 101 19.22 3.98 -6.63
N LEU A 102 19.15 4.84 -5.61
CA LEU A 102 18.31 6.01 -5.60
C LEU A 102 19.15 7.25 -5.96
N ASP A 103 18.62 8.08 -6.82
CA ASP A 103 19.16 9.41 -7.14
C ASP A 103 18.56 10.53 -6.26
N PHE A 104 17.77 10.14 -5.27
CA PHE A 104 17.14 11.01 -4.27
C PHE A 104 17.33 10.42 -2.86
N THR A 105 17.13 11.26 -1.85
CA THR A 105 17.19 10.84 -0.45
C THR A 105 15.79 10.59 0.10
N MET A 106 15.56 9.42 0.68
CA MET A 106 14.35 9.14 1.44
C MET A 106 14.44 9.77 2.84
N LYS A 107 13.42 10.58 3.21
CA LYS A 107 13.32 11.22 4.53
C LYS A 107 12.55 10.35 5.52
N GLU A 108 11.37 9.91 5.11
CA GLU A 108 10.43 9.20 5.97
C GLU A 108 9.64 8.18 5.14
N VAL A 109 9.45 6.99 5.69
CA VAL A 109 8.51 6.02 5.14
C VAL A 109 7.13 6.30 5.73
N ILE A 110 6.20 6.68 4.87
CA ILE A 110 4.83 7.07 5.22
C ILE A 110 3.94 5.84 5.36
N LEU A 111 4.12 4.88 4.46
CA LEU A 111 3.36 3.63 4.42
C LEU A 111 4.17 2.53 3.76
N SER A 112 4.07 1.32 4.28
CA SER A 112 4.61 0.09 3.69
C SER A 112 3.60 -1.04 3.87
N ASN A 113 3.58 -2.01 2.95
CA ASN A 113 2.82 -3.25 3.10
C ASN A 113 3.61 -4.34 3.84
N TYR A 114 4.83 -4.05 4.27
CA TYR A 114 5.66 -4.92 5.10
C TYR A 114 6.08 -4.21 6.38
N ASP A 115 6.24 -4.98 7.45
CA ASP A 115 6.87 -4.49 8.67
C ASP A 115 8.39 -4.36 8.46
N HIS A 116 9.00 -3.34 9.06
CA HIS A 116 10.45 -3.11 9.09
C HIS A 116 11.12 -3.01 7.71
N LEU A 117 11.21 -1.79 7.20
CA LEU A 117 12.01 -1.46 6.03
C LEU A 117 13.46 -1.15 6.47
N GLU A 118 14.44 -1.79 5.84
CA GLU A 118 15.84 -1.41 6.00
C GLU A 118 16.17 -0.22 5.10
N LEU A 119 16.38 0.93 5.73
CA LEU A 119 16.73 2.16 5.02
C LEU A 119 18.26 2.28 4.93
N HIS A 120 18.77 2.38 3.72
CA HIS A 120 20.17 2.74 3.45
C HIS A 120 20.20 4.05 2.66
N PRO A 121 21.16 4.95 2.92
CA PRO A 121 21.34 6.14 2.11
C PRO A 121 21.54 5.74 0.64
N ASN A 122 20.75 6.27 -0.27
CA ASN A 122 20.84 6.05 -1.71
C ASN A 122 20.65 4.59 -2.20
N GLN A 123 20.23 3.69 -1.34
CA GLN A 123 19.90 2.32 -1.73
C GLN A 123 18.58 1.89 -1.08
N LEU A 124 17.73 1.25 -1.85
CA LEU A 124 16.49 0.67 -1.41
C LEU A 124 16.46 -0.80 -1.81
N LYS A 125 16.23 -1.66 -0.84
CA LYS A 125 16.07 -3.09 -1.05
C LYS A 125 14.61 -3.44 -0.78
N LEU A 126 13.91 -3.88 -1.82
CA LEU A 126 12.51 -4.28 -1.73
C LEU A 126 12.38 -5.80 -1.80
N ARG A 127 11.65 -6.36 -0.86
CA ARG A 127 11.25 -7.77 -0.84
C ARG A 127 10.27 -8.08 -1.97
N PRO A 128 9.99 -9.35 -2.27
CA PRO A 128 8.95 -9.71 -3.25
C PRO A 128 7.63 -9.00 -2.92
N TYR A 129 7.04 -8.34 -3.93
CA TYR A 129 5.76 -7.64 -3.83
C TYR A 129 5.69 -6.55 -2.74
N GLU A 130 6.86 -6.03 -2.30
CA GLU A 130 6.90 -4.92 -1.37
C GLU A 130 6.62 -3.60 -2.06
N SER A 131 5.80 -2.78 -1.41
CA SER A 131 5.49 -1.42 -1.85
C SER A 131 5.58 -0.44 -0.70
N ILE A 132 6.14 0.73 -1.00
CA ILE A 132 6.32 1.81 -0.03
C ILE A 132 5.80 3.13 -0.59
N VAL A 133 5.37 3.99 0.33
CA VAL A 133 5.18 5.42 0.10
C VAL A 133 6.14 6.15 1.02
N CYS A 134 6.98 7.01 0.49
CA CYS A 134 7.96 7.76 1.28
C CYS A 134 7.99 9.25 0.90
N GLU A 135 8.32 10.10 1.86
CA GLU A 135 8.74 11.48 1.58
C GLU A 135 10.19 11.47 1.10
N ILE A 136 10.47 12.24 0.06
CA ILE A 136 11.80 12.34 -0.54
C ILE A 136 12.23 13.81 -0.66
N ASP A 137 13.55 14.03 -0.75
CA ASP A 137 14.06 15.33 -1.13
C ASP A 137 13.80 15.60 -2.61
N SER A 138 13.55 16.87 -2.94
CA SER A 138 13.58 17.31 -4.34
C SER A 138 15.03 17.20 -4.82
N SER A 139 15.26 16.39 -5.84
CA SER A 139 16.56 16.46 -6.56
C SER A 139 16.66 17.85 -7.19
N PHE A 140 17.76 18.53 -6.97
CA PHE A 140 18.04 19.83 -7.56
C PHE A 140 18.33 19.70 -9.05
#